data_2d439d8644c45a5bb1cd2e6596920dcf
#
_entry.id   2d439d8644c45a5bb1cd2e6596920dcf
#
_cell.length_a   1.000
_cell.length_b   1.000
_cell.length_c   1.000
_cell.angle_alpha   90.00
_cell.angle_beta   90.00
_cell.angle_gamma   90.00
#
_symmetry.space_group_name_H-M   'P 1'
#
loop_
_entity.id
_entity.type
_entity.pdbx_description
1 polymer ?
#
loop_
_entity_poly.entity_id
_entity_poly.type
_entity_poly.pdbx_seq_one_letter_code
_entity_poly.pdbx_strand_id
1 'polypeptide(L)'
;MKEYGKYDKSQWIPWEICYSLRETVRGDWKSHRNAILAVVLPDKQGNYEYALKSNTCCETGCTTYIRNWMFTIIKENLFNRKHPTIADCQNNTRIWYGEYSYIPMVRWDYFKSHVTSLIERAERIKDDYEKHDSYNLHLSVNK
;
A
#
# COMPACT_ATOMS: atom_id res chain seq x y z
N MET A 1 15.20 -20.43 3.80
CA MET A 1 14.14 -20.32 2.79
C MET A 1 13.13 -19.26 3.21
N LYS A 2 12.72 -18.47 2.25
CA LYS A 2 11.81 -17.36 2.48
C LYS A 2 10.38 -17.87 2.55
N GLU A 3 9.75 -17.82 3.72
CA GLU A 3 8.39 -18.31 3.91
C GLU A 3 7.34 -17.57 3.08
N TYR A 4 7.60 -16.31 2.77
CA TYR A 4 6.72 -15.51 1.93
C TYR A 4 6.81 -15.88 0.44
N GLY A 5 7.80 -16.63 0.01
CA GLY A 5 7.87 -17.14 -1.35
C GLY A 5 6.68 -18.01 -1.75
N LYS A 6 5.99 -18.58 -0.76
CA LYS A 6 4.75 -19.33 -0.98
C LYS A 6 3.61 -18.41 -1.40
N TYR A 7 3.56 -17.19 -0.85
CA TYR A 7 2.53 -16.20 -1.18
C TYR A 7 2.83 -15.49 -2.49
N ASP A 8 4.11 -15.30 -2.83
CA ASP A 8 4.51 -14.68 -4.09
C ASP A 8 3.99 -15.41 -5.31
N LYS A 9 3.74 -16.71 -5.16
CA LYS A 9 3.28 -17.58 -6.25
C LYS A 9 1.77 -17.77 -6.25
N SER A 10 1.07 -17.27 -5.25
CA SER A 10 -0.38 -17.37 -5.21
C SER A 10 -1.01 -16.50 -6.29
N GLN A 11 -1.93 -17.08 -7.05
CA GLN A 11 -2.71 -16.32 -8.03
C GLN A 11 -4.01 -15.78 -7.44
N TRP A 12 -4.47 -16.38 -6.34
CA TRP A 12 -5.76 -16.03 -5.74
C TRP A 12 -5.72 -14.66 -5.03
N ILE A 13 -4.65 -14.38 -4.28
CA ILE A 13 -4.54 -13.13 -3.53
C ILE A 13 -4.61 -11.90 -4.44
N PRO A 14 -3.87 -11.83 -5.58
CA PRO A 14 -4.02 -10.70 -6.51
C PRO A 14 -5.43 -10.55 -7.07
N TRP A 15 -6.13 -11.66 -7.35
CA TRP A 15 -7.51 -11.61 -7.83
C TRP A 15 -8.47 -11.08 -6.76
N GLU A 16 -8.32 -11.51 -5.52
CA GLU A 16 -9.12 -11.03 -4.40
C GLU A 16 -8.95 -9.53 -4.19
N ILE A 17 -7.72 -9.03 -4.25
CA ILE A 17 -7.42 -7.60 -4.17
C ILE A 17 -8.04 -6.88 -5.36
N CYS A 18 -7.90 -7.41 -6.56
CA CYS A 18 -8.49 -6.83 -7.77
C CYS A 18 -10.00 -6.69 -7.65
N TYR A 19 -10.70 -7.71 -7.17
CA TYR A 19 -12.13 -7.66 -6.93
C TYR A 19 -12.51 -6.60 -5.90
N SER A 20 -11.72 -6.47 -4.85
CA SER A 20 -11.94 -5.46 -3.80
C SER A 20 -11.80 -4.03 -4.32
N LEU A 21 -11.03 -3.83 -5.38
CA LEU A 21 -10.80 -2.50 -5.97
C LEU A 21 -11.81 -2.16 -7.08
N ARG A 22 -12.59 -3.11 -7.55
CA ARG A 22 -13.54 -2.89 -8.65
C ARG A 22 -14.90 -2.44 -8.15
N GLU A 23 -15.50 -1.53 -8.89
CA GLU A 23 -16.93 -1.29 -8.83
C GLU A 23 -17.65 -2.21 -9.81
N THR A 24 -18.75 -2.81 -9.39
CA THR A 24 -19.63 -3.59 -10.25
C THR A 24 -21.03 -3.06 -10.16
N VAL A 25 -21.66 -2.83 -11.32
CA VAL A 25 -23.05 -2.37 -11.41
C VAL A 25 -23.88 -3.49 -12.02
N ARG A 26 -24.97 -3.88 -11.35
CA ARG A 26 -25.95 -4.85 -11.86
C ARG A 26 -27.34 -4.31 -11.61
N GLY A 27 -28.00 -3.81 -12.66
CA GLY A 27 -29.27 -3.14 -12.52
C GLY A 27 -29.17 -1.93 -11.60
N ASP A 28 -29.99 -1.91 -10.53
CA ASP A 28 -29.96 -0.84 -9.52
C ASP A 28 -28.92 -1.06 -8.42
N TRP A 29 -28.23 -2.21 -8.44
CA TRP A 29 -27.22 -2.56 -7.45
C TRP A 29 -25.83 -2.17 -7.92
N LYS A 30 -25.09 -1.56 -7.01
CA LYS A 30 -23.71 -1.14 -7.24
C LYS A 30 -22.84 -1.56 -6.06
N SER A 31 -21.77 -2.30 -6.35
CA SER A 31 -20.76 -2.55 -5.34
C SER A 31 -19.81 -1.36 -5.23
N HIS A 32 -19.34 -1.11 -4.03
CA HIS A 32 -18.33 -0.08 -3.77
C HIS A 32 -16.95 -0.71 -3.67
N ARG A 33 -15.93 0.08 -3.98
CA ARG A 33 -14.54 -0.32 -3.71
C ARG A 33 -14.33 -0.45 -2.22
N ASN A 34 -13.48 -1.38 -1.84
CA ASN A 34 -13.07 -1.52 -0.45
C ASN A 34 -11.83 -0.67 -0.17
N ALA A 35 -11.75 -0.15 1.04
CA ALA A 35 -10.50 0.35 1.57
C ALA A 35 -9.56 -0.83 1.82
N ILE A 36 -8.30 -0.70 1.44
CA ILE A 36 -7.30 -1.77 1.60
C ILE A 36 -6.07 -1.22 2.32
N LEU A 37 -5.61 -1.98 3.29
CA LEU A 37 -4.40 -1.69 4.03
C LEU A 37 -3.50 -2.92 3.95
N ALA A 38 -2.25 -2.73 3.51
CA ALA A 38 -1.27 -3.80 3.50
C ALA A 38 -0.49 -3.80 4.82
N VAL A 39 -0.50 -4.93 5.51
CA VAL A 39 0.25 -5.09 6.75
C VAL A 39 1.41 -6.03 6.52
N VAL A 40 2.62 -5.54 6.80
CA VAL A 40 3.85 -6.31 6.63
C VAL A 40 4.13 -7.07 7.93
N LEU A 41 4.24 -8.39 7.81
CA LEU A 41 4.59 -9.24 8.94
C LEU A 41 6.11 -9.29 9.11
N PRO A 42 6.62 -9.46 10.32
CA PRO A 42 8.05 -9.65 10.53
C PRO A 42 8.52 -11.00 10.00
N ASP A 43 9.81 -11.10 9.70
CA ASP A 43 10.43 -12.37 9.39
C ASP A 43 10.60 -13.23 10.66
N LYS A 44 11.24 -14.40 10.53
CA LYS A 44 11.45 -15.32 11.67
C LYS A 44 12.23 -14.71 12.82
N GLN A 45 13.09 -13.74 12.52
CA GLN A 45 13.90 -13.04 13.52
C GLN A 45 13.20 -11.79 14.09
N GLY A 46 11.98 -11.50 13.64
CA GLY A 46 11.23 -10.33 14.06
C GLY A 46 11.59 -9.05 13.31
N ASN A 47 12.27 -9.15 12.20
CA ASN A 47 12.75 -8.00 11.41
C ASN A 47 11.86 -7.72 10.20
N TYR A 48 11.87 -6.47 9.75
CA TYR A 48 11.06 -5.99 8.61
C TYR A 48 11.91 -5.56 7.42
N GLU A 49 13.22 -5.73 7.47
CA GLU A 49 14.16 -5.18 6.48
C GLU A 49 13.99 -5.76 5.07
N TYR A 50 13.37 -6.94 4.94
CA TYR A 50 13.04 -7.51 3.64
C TYR A 50 12.01 -6.67 2.87
N ALA A 51 11.21 -5.88 3.58
CA ALA A 51 10.07 -5.13 3.02
C ALA A 51 10.23 -3.62 3.16
N LEU A 52 10.71 -3.16 4.30
CA LEU A 52 10.79 -1.74 4.65
C LEU A 52 12.14 -1.45 5.29
N LYS A 53 12.78 -0.35 4.86
CA LYS A 53 14.00 0.14 5.50
C LYS A 53 13.78 1.56 5.99
N SER A 54 14.12 1.82 7.25
CA SER A 54 14.14 3.16 7.80
C SER A 54 15.49 3.80 7.52
N ASN A 55 15.45 5.03 7.02
CA ASN A 55 16.64 5.83 6.71
C ASN A 55 16.68 7.06 7.60
N THR A 56 17.88 7.52 7.92
CA THR A 56 18.10 8.71 8.74
C THR A 56 18.58 9.91 7.91
N CYS A 57 18.18 9.95 6.64
CA CYS A 57 18.63 10.98 5.71
C CYS A 57 18.06 12.38 6.01
N CYS A 58 17.01 12.46 6.82
CA CYS A 58 16.40 13.71 7.25
C CYS A 58 15.98 13.63 8.72
N GLU A 59 15.66 14.78 9.32
CA GLU A 59 15.35 14.88 10.76
C GLU A 59 14.20 13.97 11.20
N THR A 60 13.21 13.79 10.35
CA THR A 60 12.03 12.98 10.64
C THR A 60 12.20 11.51 10.28
N GLY A 61 13.31 11.16 9.63
CA GLY A 61 13.49 9.84 9.06
C GLY A 61 12.64 9.60 7.81
N CYS A 62 13.00 8.61 7.05
CA CYS A 62 12.31 8.20 5.83
C CYS A 62 12.17 6.69 5.82
N THR A 63 11.14 6.19 5.13
CA THR A 63 10.98 4.76 4.90
C THR A 63 11.13 4.47 3.41
N THR A 64 11.99 3.50 3.09
CA THR A 64 12.13 2.96 1.74
C THR A 64 11.43 1.62 1.64
N TYR A 65 10.60 1.45 0.63
CA TYR A 65 9.86 0.21 0.39
C TYR A 65 10.63 -0.66 -0.60
N ILE A 66 10.84 -1.92 -0.24
CA ILE A 66 11.43 -2.91 -1.13
C ILE A 66 10.29 -3.62 -1.86
N ARG A 67 10.19 -3.39 -3.18
CA ARG A 67 8.99 -3.75 -3.95
C ARG A 67 9.09 -5.02 -4.78
N ASN A 68 10.29 -5.55 -4.97
CA ASN A 68 10.53 -6.69 -5.86
C ASN A 68 9.86 -8.01 -5.43
N TRP A 69 9.46 -8.13 -4.17
CA TRP A 69 8.77 -9.31 -3.64
C TRP A 69 7.24 -9.19 -3.65
N MET A 70 6.72 -7.98 -3.92
CA MET A 70 5.29 -7.69 -3.82
C MET A 70 4.52 -8.17 -5.04
N PHE A 71 3.24 -8.51 -4.86
CA PHE A 71 2.33 -8.68 -5.97
C PHE A 71 2.23 -7.38 -6.78
N THR A 72 2.10 -7.50 -8.10
CA THR A 72 2.00 -6.34 -8.98
C THR A 72 0.88 -5.40 -8.56
N ILE A 73 -0.28 -5.93 -8.18
CA ILE A 73 -1.42 -5.10 -7.79
C ILE A 73 -1.14 -4.27 -6.52
N ILE A 74 -0.34 -4.78 -5.61
CA ILE A 74 0.08 -4.00 -4.42
C ILE A 74 1.15 -2.98 -4.83
N LYS A 75 2.16 -3.43 -5.56
CA LYS A 75 3.27 -2.60 -5.99
C LYS A 75 2.82 -1.40 -6.82
N GLU A 76 1.90 -1.60 -7.75
CA GLU A 76 1.40 -0.53 -8.62
C GLU A 76 0.41 0.42 -7.94
N ASN A 77 -0.09 0.06 -6.76
CA ASN A 77 -0.93 0.94 -5.93
C ASN A 77 -0.16 1.58 -4.76
N LEU A 78 1.17 1.51 -4.81
CA LEU A 78 2.08 2.30 -3.98
C LEU A 78 2.55 3.52 -4.78
N PHE A 79 2.65 4.66 -4.11
CA PHE A 79 3.11 5.92 -4.73
C PHE A 79 2.32 6.27 -6.00
N ASN A 80 1.01 6.02 -5.98
CA ASN A 80 0.16 6.22 -7.15
C ASN A 80 -0.78 7.43 -7.05
N ARG A 81 -0.54 8.33 -6.11
CA ARG A 81 -1.28 9.59 -6.04
C ARG A 81 -0.96 10.47 -7.24
N LYS A 82 -1.99 11.07 -7.86
CA LYS A 82 -1.83 11.86 -9.09
C LYS A 82 -1.06 13.16 -8.88
N HIS A 83 -1.27 13.83 -7.77
CA HIS A 83 -0.63 15.10 -7.44
C HIS A 83 0.00 15.00 -6.04
N PRO A 84 1.10 14.25 -5.93
CA PRO A 84 1.72 14.03 -4.62
C PRO A 84 2.45 15.26 -4.11
N THR A 85 2.55 15.37 -2.80
CA THR A 85 3.46 16.31 -2.17
C THR A 85 4.83 15.67 -2.07
N ILE A 86 5.79 16.20 -2.82
CA ILE A 86 7.16 15.66 -2.90
C ILE A 86 8.14 16.75 -2.51
N ALA A 87 9.14 16.38 -1.72
CA ALA A 87 10.27 17.26 -1.41
C ALA A 87 11.58 16.48 -1.53
N ASP A 88 12.67 17.20 -1.79
CA ASP A 88 13.99 16.59 -1.84
C ASP A 88 14.59 16.53 -0.43
N CYS A 89 15.23 15.41 -0.11
CA CYS A 89 16.00 15.30 1.11
C CYS A 89 17.47 15.65 0.85
N GLN A 90 18.29 15.69 1.93
CA GLN A 90 19.69 16.10 1.87
C GLN A 90 20.56 15.30 0.89
N ASN A 91 20.15 14.08 0.54
CA ASN A 91 20.89 13.20 -0.37
C ASN A 91 20.28 13.18 -1.78
N ASN A 92 19.52 14.20 -2.18
CA ASN A 92 18.81 14.28 -3.45
C ASN A 92 17.78 13.16 -3.67
N THR A 93 17.36 12.51 -2.60
CA THR A 93 16.29 11.51 -2.64
C THR A 93 14.93 12.20 -2.57
N ARG A 94 14.03 11.85 -3.47
CA ARG A 94 12.67 12.39 -3.45
C ARG A 94 11.84 11.68 -2.39
N ILE A 95 11.18 12.45 -1.54
CA ILE A 95 10.34 11.95 -0.46
C ILE A 95 8.91 12.34 -0.71
N TRP A 96 8.03 11.37 -0.67
CA TRP A 96 6.59 11.57 -0.79
C TRP A 96 5.98 11.73 0.59
N TYR A 97 5.11 12.71 0.74
CA TYR A 97 4.46 13.04 2.00
C TYR A 97 2.96 12.79 1.95
N GLY A 98 2.37 12.58 3.11
CA GLY A 98 0.92 12.45 3.27
C GLY A 98 0.39 11.09 2.81
N GLU A 99 -0.76 11.11 2.19
CA GLU A 99 -1.46 9.91 1.73
C GLU A 99 -1.16 9.69 0.25
N TYR A 100 0.00 9.12 -0.04
CA TYR A 100 0.57 9.00 -1.38
C TYR A 100 0.28 7.67 -2.08
N SER A 101 -0.30 6.71 -1.39
CA SER A 101 -0.60 5.37 -1.92
C SER A 101 -2.05 5.00 -1.67
N TYR A 102 -2.74 4.44 -2.69
CA TYR A 102 -4.10 3.93 -2.47
C TYR A 102 -4.12 2.74 -1.51
N ILE A 103 -3.12 1.85 -1.62
CA ILE A 103 -2.93 0.76 -0.67
C ILE A 103 -1.74 1.13 0.23
N PRO A 104 -1.97 1.80 1.37
CA PRO A 104 -0.88 2.11 2.28
C PRO A 104 -0.32 0.84 2.90
N MET A 105 0.97 0.85 3.20
CA MET A 105 1.67 -0.29 3.77
C MET A 105 2.26 0.08 5.13
N VAL A 106 1.99 -0.75 6.12
CA VAL A 106 2.45 -0.53 7.49
C VAL A 106 3.03 -1.81 8.08
N ARG A 107 3.90 -1.66 9.08
CA ARG A 107 4.46 -2.78 9.82
C ARG A 107 3.43 -3.34 10.81
N TRP A 108 3.49 -4.62 11.04
CA TRP A 108 2.61 -5.30 12.01
C TRP A 108 2.72 -4.70 13.42
N ASP A 109 3.92 -4.40 13.89
CA ASP A 109 4.13 -3.83 15.22
C ASP A 109 3.48 -2.45 15.39
N TYR A 110 3.49 -1.64 14.34
CA TYR A 110 2.78 -0.35 14.31
C TYR A 110 1.26 -0.57 14.20
N PHE A 111 0.84 -1.48 13.35
CA PHE A 111 -0.59 -1.78 13.13
C PHE A 111 -1.27 -2.19 14.43
N LYS A 112 -0.66 -3.07 15.22
CA LYS A 112 -1.22 -3.54 16.51
C LYS A 112 -1.62 -2.40 17.46
N SER A 113 -0.84 -1.33 17.43
CA SER A 113 -1.03 -0.19 18.34
C SER A 113 -1.90 0.91 17.76
N HIS A 114 -2.21 0.86 16.47
CA HIS A 114 -2.87 1.96 15.74
C HIS A 114 -3.99 1.46 14.81
N VAL A 115 -4.66 0.37 15.18
CA VAL A 115 -5.66 -0.28 14.33
C VAL A 115 -6.74 0.69 13.86
N THR A 116 -7.38 1.39 14.78
CA THR A 116 -8.49 2.29 14.48
C THR A 116 -8.05 3.43 13.55
N SER A 117 -6.96 4.11 13.88
CA SER A 117 -6.48 5.23 13.08
C SER A 117 -6.04 4.81 11.68
N LEU A 118 -5.48 3.60 11.54
CA LEU A 118 -5.04 3.09 10.25
C LEU A 118 -6.23 2.67 9.37
N ILE A 119 -7.26 2.08 9.96
CA ILE A 119 -8.50 1.76 9.23
C ILE A 119 -9.19 3.04 8.77
N GLU A 120 -9.29 4.04 9.63
CA GLU A 120 -9.83 5.35 9.28
C GLU A 120 -9.05 6.00 8.15
N ARG A 121 -7.73 5.89 8.19
CA ARG A 121 -6.87 6.39 7.11
C ARG A 121 -7.16 5.69 5.78
N ALA A 122 -7.28 4.38 5.79
CA ALA A 122 -7.57 3.61 4.56
C ALA A 122 -8.95 4.00 3.99
N GLU A 123 -9.94 4.19 4.83
CA GLU A 123 -11.26 4.64 4.39
C GLU A 123 -11.26 6.07 3.89
N ARG A 124 -10.50 6.95 4.50
CA ARG A 124 -10.32 8.33 4.03
C ARG A 124 -9.66 8.38 2.66
N ILE A 125 -8.66 7.53 2.41
CA ILE A 125 -8.01 7.41 1.11
C ILE A 125 -9.02 6.95 0.05
N LYS A 126 -9.83 5.95 0.36
CA LYS A 126 -10.89 5.46 -0.53
C LYS A 126 -11.89 6.56 -0.86
N ASP A 127 -12.36 7.29 0.15
CA ASP A 127 -13.32 8.37 -0.03
C ASP A 127 -12.75 9.50 -0.87
N ASP A 128 -11.49 9.87 -0.65
CA ASP A 128 -10.79 10.87 -1.43
C ASP A 128 -10.70 10.45 -2.92
N TYR A 129 -10.39 9.19 -3.17
CA TYR A 129 -10.37 8.66 -4.53
C TYR A 129 -11.75 8.73 -5.19
N GLU A 130 -12.79 8.31 -4.49
CA GLU A 130 -14.16 8.31 -5.02
C GLU A 130 -14.68 9.72 -5.32
N LYS A 131 -14.30 10.71 -4.51
CA LYS A 131 -14.73 12.10 -4.68
C LYS A 131 -13.89 12.87 -5.69
N HIS A 132 -12.60 12.60 -5.77
CA HIS A 132 -11.64 13.48 -6.48
C HIS A 132 -10.77 12.77 -7.50
N ASP A 133 -10.93 11.46 -7.68
CA ASP A 133 -10.11 10.65 -8.60
C ASP A 133 -8.60 10.90 -8.38
N SER A 134 -8.19 10.95 -7.13
CA SER A 134 -6.88 11.42 -6.69
C SER A 134 -5.74 10.42 -6.83
N TYR A 135 -6.03 9.19 -7.26
CA TYR A 135 -5.04 8.13 -7.44
C TYR A 135 -5.13 7.49 -8.81
N ASN A 136 -3.99 7.06 -9.33
CA ASN A 136 -3.92 6.21 -10.53
C ASN A 136 -4.09 4.75 -10.09
N LEU A 137 -5.33 4.29 -10.03
CA LEU A 137 -5.64 2.96 -9.53
C LEU A 137 -5.28 1.89 -10.57
N HIS A 138 -4.52 0.89 -10.14
CA HIS A 138 -4.08 -0.23 -10.98
C HIS A 138 -4.80 -1.51 -10.58
N LEU A 139 -5.34 -2.22 -11.57
CA LEU A 139 -6.12 -3.44 -11.40
C LEU A 139 -5.44 -4.67 -12.01
N SER A 140 -4.14 -4.57 -12.32
CA SER A 140 -3.39 -5.69 -12.89
C SER A 140 -3.16 -6.79 -11.88
N VAL A 141 -3.42 -8.03 -12.29
CA VAL A 141 -3.15 -9.22 -11.48
C VAL A 141 -1.89 -9.96 -11.91
N ASN A 142 -1.18 -9.45 -12.89
CA ASN A 142 0.09 -10.04 -13.34
C ASN A 142 1.15 -9.92 -12.25
N LYS A 143 2.00 -10.92 -12.19
CA LYS A 143 3.12 -10.94 -11.23
C LYS A 143 4.29 -10.12 -11.70
#